data_e3deaa99af4c427921a586724107cdcd
#
_entry.id   e3deaa99af4c427921a586724107cdcd
#
_cell.length_a   1.000
_cell.length_b   1.000
_cell.length_c   1.000
_cell.angle_alpha   90.00
_cell.angle_beta   90.00
_cell.angle_gamma   90.00
#
_symmetry.space_group_name_H-M   'P 1'
#
loop_
_entity.id
_entity.type
_entity.pdbx_description
1 polymer ?
#
loop_
_entity_poly.entity_id
_entity_poly.type
_entity_poly.pdbx_seq_one_letter_code
_entity_poly.pdbx_strand_id
1 'polypeptide(L)'
;GGFTLMSLMCATATSIEQMIVWRALQGFIGGAMIPTVFSAAFTAFPKNRQAMVSAMVGLIATLAPTIGPTAGGYLTNLFSWHWLFLVNIIPGIIVTVAVLFLVDFDKPNFALLKRLDYVSLVLLAGFLGSLEYVLEEGAANDWFQDRTILSLAIVTVIAGVGFFWRTLTVKEPLVDIRAFQDRNFATGSLFSFVLGIGLYGLVYLFPL
;
A
#
# COMPACT_ATOMS: atom_id res chain seq x y z
N GLY A 1 13.28 -7.00 -6.58
CA GLY A 1 13.35 -8.42 -6.97
C GLY A 1 12.19 -9.24 -6.43
N GLY A 2 11.91 -9.19 -5.10
CA GLY A 2 10.85 -10.01 -4.49
C GLY A 2 9.47 -9.78 -5.07
N PHE A 3 9.05 -8.53 -5.26
CA PHE A 3 7.78 -8.20 -5.92
C PHE A 3 7.68 -8.79 -7.34
N THR A 4 8.75 -8.68 -8.10
CA THR A 4 8.83 -9.23 -9.48
C THR A 4 8.70 -10.75 -9.49
N LEU A 5 9.35 -11.43 -8.52
CA LEU A 5 9.23 -12.88 -8.37
C LEU A 5 7.79 -13.27 -8.04
N MET A 6 7.14 -12.58 -7.10
CA MET A 6 5.74 -12.86 -6.76
C MET A 6 4.79 -12.55 -7.92
N SER A 7 5.07 -11.52 -8.74
CA SER A 7 4.36 -11.28 -10.00
C SER A 7 4.44 -12.49 -10.95
N LEU A 8 5.64 -13.06 -11.11
CA LEU A 8 5.81 -14.28 -11.92
C LEU A 8 5.01 -15.46 -11.34
N MET A 9 5.05 -15.64 -10.02
CA MET A 9 4.26 -16.69 -9.35
C MET A 9 2.75 -16.51 -9.54
N CYS A 10 2.26 -15.27 -9.47
CA CYS A 10 0.85 -14.96 -9.80
C CYS A 10 0.52 -15.33 -11.25
N ALA A 11 1.39 -14.99 -12.20
CA ALA A 11 1.18 -15.32 -13.62
C ALA A 11 1.17 -16.84 -13.90
N THR A 12 1.78 -17.65 -13.05
CA THR A 12 1.84 -19.12 -13.20
C THR A 12 0.85 -19.86 -12.30
N ALA A 13 0.00 -19.14 -11.55
CA ALA A 13 -0.95 -19.76 -10.64
C ALA A 13 -2.00 -20.58 -11.41
N THR A 14 -2.22 -21.81 -10.97
CA THR A 14 -3.16 -22.76 -11.57
C THR A 14 -4.44 -22.93 -10.76
N SER A 15 -4.48 -22.40 -9.53
CA SER A 15 -5.66 -22.40 -8.68
C SER A 15 -5.87 -21.04 -8.01
N ILE A 16 -7.11 -20.79 -7.55
CA ILE A 16 -7.46 -19.56 -6.84
C ILE A 16 -6.71 -19.43 -5.51
N GLU A 17 -6.51 -20.53 -4.79
CA GLU A 17 -5.79 -20.56 -3.52
C GLU A 17 -4.32 -20.16 -3.72
N GLN A 18 -3.68 -20.69 -4.76
CA GLN A 18 -2.31 -20.27 -5.13
C GLN A 18 -2.25 -18.79 -5.45
N MET A 19 -3.22 -18.28 -6.23
CA MET A 19 -3.29 -16.88 -6.57
C MET A 19 -3.40 -16.01 -5.30
N ILE A 20 -4.28 -16.35 -4.37
CA ILE A 20 -4.45 -15.64 -3.09
C ILE A 20 -3.13 -15.57 -2.33
N VAL A 21 -2.43 -16.70 -2.20
CA VAL A 21 -1.16 -16.76 -1.48
C VAL A 21 -0.09 -15.89 -2.15
N TRP A 22 0.07 -16.00 -3.47
CA TRP A 22 1.07 -15.20 -4.21
C TRP A 22 0.74 -13.72 -4.18
N ARG A 23 -0.53 -13.35 -4.26
CA ARG A 23 -1.00 -11.96 -4.15
C ARG A 23 -0.79 -11.39 -2.75
N ALA A 24 -1.03 -12.17 -1.71
CA ALA A 24 -0.74 -11.76 -0.33
C ALA A 24 0.75 -11.48 -0.13
N LEU A 25 1.63 -12.39 -0.61
CA LEU A 25 3.07 -12.19 -0.55
C LEU A 25 3.54 -11.02 -1.42
N GLN A 26 2.98 -10.86 -2.62
CA GLN A 26 3.26 -9.72 -3.50
C GLN A 26 2.88 -8.40 -2.85
N GLY A 27 1.69 -8.33 -2.25
CA GLY A 27 1.21 -7.15 -1.52
C GLY A 27 2.06 -6.83 -0.30
N PHE A 28 2.45 -7.84 0.47
CA PHE A 28 3.32 -7.67 1.64
C PHE A 28 4.68 -7.09 1.27
N ILE A 29 5.32 -7.64 0.22
CA ILE A 29 6.61 -7.12 -0.28
C ILE A 29 6.44 -5.75 -0.92
N GLY A 30 5.38 -5.58 -1.72
CA GLY A 30 5.08 -4.34 -2.43
C GLY A 30 4.75 -3.18 -1.50
N GLY A 31 4.08 -3.46 -0.39
CA GLY A 31 3.71 -2.45 0.62
C GLY A 31 4.91 -1.72 1.23
N ALA A 32 6.08 -2.36 1.30
CA ALA A 32 7.31 -1.72 1.75
C ALA A 32 7.95 -0.79 0.70
N MET A 33 7.57 -0.90 -0.58
CA MET A 33 8.23 -0.14 -1.66
C MET A 33 7.89 1.35 -1.62
N ILE A 34 6.62 1.71 -1.38
CA ILE A 34 6.17 3.10 -1.37
C ILE A 34 6.85 3.92 -0.27
N PRO A 35 6.85 3.52 1.01
CA PRO A 35 7.56 4.23 2.06
C PRO A 35 9.08 4.32 1.80
N THR A 36 9.68 3.28 1.23
CA THR A 36 11.11 3.26 0.89
C THR A 36 11.45 4.29 -0.19
N VAL A 37 10.62 4.42 -1.23
CA VAL A 37 10.82 5.44 -2.28
C VAL A 37 10.72 6.85 -1.71
N PHE A 38 9.72 7.13 -0.86
CA PHE A 38 9.60 8.44 -0.21
C PHE A 38 10.80 8.72 0.70
N SER A 39 11.20 7.76 1.53
CA SER A 39 12.37 7.91 2.41
C SER A 39 13.63 8.18 1.61
N ALA A 40 13.90 7.42 0.55
CA ALA A 40 15.04 7.61 -0.33
C ALA A 40 14.99 8.99 -1.03
N ALA A 41 13.84 9.41 -1.51
CA ALA A 41 13.65 10.70 -2.15
C ALA A 41 13.98 11.87 -1.20
N PHE A 42 13.55 11.79 0.06
CA PHE A 42 13.82 12.84 1.04
C PHE A 42 15.23 12.81 1.62
N THR A 43 15.92 11.68 1.61
CA THR A 43 17.29 11.55 2.11
C THR A 43 18.35 11.82 1.04
N ALA A 44 18.10 11.40 -0.21
CA ALA A 44 19.06 11.55 -1.31
C ALA A 44 19.13 12.97 -1.89
N PHE A 45 18.07 13.77 -1.75
CA PHE A 45 18.01 15.12 -2.35
C PHE A 45 18.12 16.23 -1.32
N PRO A 46 18.86 17.32 -1.61
CA PRO A 46 18.98 18.46 -0.72
C PRO A 46 17.62 19.17 -0.52
N LYS A 47 17.45 19.84 0.62
CA LYS A 47 16.19 20.49 1.05
C LYS A 47 15.58 21.42 -0.01
N ASN A 48 16.42 22.15 -0.78
CA ASN A 48 15.97 23.06 -1.83
C ASN A 48 15.34 22.37 -3.06
N ARG A 49 15.55 21.06 -3.23
CA ARG A 49 14.97 20.25 -4.32
C ARG A 49 13.84 19.32 -3.87
N GLN A 50 13.59 19.21 -2.58
CA GLN A 50 12.58 18.28 -2.04
C GLN A 50 11.16 18.56 -2.55
N ALA A 51 10.79 19.82 -2.74
CA ALA A 51 9.50 20.19 -3.30
C ALA A 51 9.32 19.65 -4.74
N MET A 52 10.35 19.78 -5.57
CA MET A 52 10.35 19.26 -6.95
C MET A 52 10.28 17.72 -6.95
N VAL A 53 11.06 17.06 -6.10
CA VAL A 53 11.07 15.60 -5.97
C VAL A 53 9.71 15.08 -5.50
N SER A 54 9.10 15.73 -4.49
CA SER A 54 7.75 15.39 -4.04
C SER A 54 6.70 15.53 -5.13
N ALA A 55 6.79 16.59 -5.94
CA ALA A 55 5.87 16.79 -7.07
C ALA A 55 6.05 15.69 -8.14
N MET A 56 7.29 15.29 -8.45
CA MET A 56 7.56 14.20 -9.39
C MET A 56 7.06 12.84 -8.86
N VAL A 57 7.30 12.53 -7.60
CA VAL A 57 6.79 11.29 -6.97
C VAL A 57 5.27 11.28 -6.97
N GLY A 58 4.63 12.40 -6.62
CA GLY A 58 3.18 12.56 -6.67
C GLY A 58 2.61 12.39 -8.08
N LEU A 59 3.24 12.97 -9.08
CA LEU A 59 2.84 12.82 -10.48
C LEU A 59 2.88 11.35 -10.93
N ILE A 60 3.97 10.64 -10.63
CA ILE A 60 4.12 9.22 -10.98
C ILE A 60 3.07 8.38 -10.22
N ALA A 61 2.86 8.67 -8.95
CA ALA A 61 1.88 7.96 -8.12
C ALA A 61 0.43 8.13 -8.62
N THR A 62 0.10 9.27 -9.24
CA THR A 62 -1.25 9.51 -9.80
C THR A 62 -1.42 8.97 -11.22
N LEU A 63 -0.34 8.89 -12.00
CA LEU A 63 -0.40 8.33 -13.36
C LEU A 63 -0.72 6.83 -13.36
N ALA A 64 -0.17 6.07 -12.42
CA ALA A 64 -0.34 4.63 -12.37
C ALA A 64 -1.83 4.20 -12.20
N PRO A 65 -2.60 4.72 -11.24
CA PRO A 65 -4.03 4.42 -11.13
C PRO A 65 -4.84 4.90 -12.35
N THR A 66 -4.44 6.00 -12.99
CA THR A 66 -5.14 6.55 -14.14
C THR A 66 -5.00 5.68 -15.40
N ILE A 67 -3.79 5.18 -15.65
CA ILE A 67 -3.49 4.36 -16.83
C ILE A 67 -3.81 2.89 -16.58
N GLY A 68 -3.69 2.43 -15.33
CA GLY A 68 -3.78 1.03 -14.95
C GLY A 68 -5.03 0.30 -15.45
N PRO A 69 -6.25 0.78 -15.17
CA PRO A 69 -7.48 0.12 -15.61
C PRO A 69 -7.58 -0.01 -17.13
N THR A 70 -7.25 1.05 -17.87
CA THR A 70 -7.28 1.05 -19.34
C THR A 70 -6.26 0.08 -19.92
N ALA A 71 -5.01 0.13 -19.45
CA ALA A 71 -3.96 -0.77 -19.90
C ALA A 71 -4.27 -2.22 -19.50
N GLY A 72 -4.79 -2.43 -18.28
CA GLY A 72 -5.19 -3.74 -17.77
C GLY A 72 -6.33 -4.36 -18.59
N GLY A 73 -7.38 -3.59 -18.89
CA GLY A 73 -8.48 -4.03 -19.73
C GLY A 73 -8.01 -4.39 -21.15
N TYR A 74 -7.14 -3.58 -21.73
CA TYR A 74 -6.56 -3.85 -23.05
C TYR A 74 -5.74 -5.15 -23.07
N LEU A 75 -4.86 -5.34 -22.09
CA LEU A 75 -4.05 -6.55 -21.97
C LEU A 75 -4.89 -7.80 -21.78
N THR A 76 -5.93 -7.71 -20.95
CA THR A 76 -6.82 -8.86 -20.67
C THR A 76 -7.66 -9.25 -21.90
N ASN A 77 -8.11 -8.26 -22.68
CA ASN A 77 -8.91 -8.51 -23.87
C ASN A 77 -8.08 -9.08 -25.04
N LEU A 78 -6.84 -8.59 -25.24
CA LEU A 78 -6.01 -9.03 -26.37
C LEU A 78 -5.26 -10.34 -26.09
N PHE A 79 -4.89 -10.59 -24.85
CA PHE A 79 -4.08 -11.75 -24.50
C PHE A 79 -4.77 -12.62 -23.46
N SER A 80 -4.51 -12.37 -22.16
CA SER A 80 -5.12 -13.06 -21.05
C SER A 80 -4.84 -12.32 -19.75
N TRP A 81 -5.54 -12.65 -18.66
CA TRP A 81 -5.31 -12.07 -17.34
C TRP A 81 -3.87 -12.30 -16.80
N HIS A 82 -3.16 -13.32 -17.25
CA HIS A 82 -1.77 -13.58 -16.87
C HIS A 82 -0.85 -12.42 -17.23
N TRP A 83 -1.15 -11.69 -18.32
CA TRP A 83 -0.36 -10.56 -18.77
C TRP A 83 -0.40 -9.38 -17.82
N LEU A 84 -1.42 -9.28 -16.95
CA LEU A 84 -1.46 -8.26 -15.89
C LEU A 84 -0.29 -8.40 -14.91
N PHE A 85 0.24 -9.60 -14.77
CA PHE A 85 1.39 -9.90 -13.92
C PHE A 85 2.70 -9.92 -14.71
N LEU A 86 2.68 -10.48 -15.91
CA LEU A 86 3.87 -10.60 -16.76
C LEU A 86 4.43 -9.24 -17.16
N VAL A 87 3.59 -8.22 -17.34
CA VAL A 87 4.03 -6.85 -17.67
C VAL A 87 4.99 -6.27 -16.62
N ASN A 88 4.90 -6.71 -15.37
CA ASN A 88 5.77 -6.26 -14.29
C ASN A 88 7.16 -6.88 -14.32
N ILE A 89 7.39 -7.95 -15.11
CA ILE A 89 8.64 -8.71 -15.07
C ILE A 89 9.80 -7.88 -15.64
N ILE A 90 9.62 -7.32 -16.83
CA ILE A 90 10.67 -6.53 -17.51
C ILE A 90 11.03 -5.29 -16.69
N PRO A 91 10.08 -4.40 -16.35
CA PRO A 91 10.38 -3.26 -15.49
C PRO A 91 10.96 -3.65 -14.14
N GLY A 92 10.43 -4.73 -13.54
CA GLY A 92 10.87 -5.22 -12.24
C GLY A 92 12.32 -5.72 -12.25
N ILE A 93 12.75 -6.40 -13.32
CA ILE A 93 14.15 -6.81 -13.49
C ILE A 93 15.04 -5.58 -13.67
N ILE A 94 14.65 -4.64 -14.56
CA ILE A 94 15.42 -3.41 -14.80
C ILE A 94 15.62 -2.64 -13.52
N VAL A 95 14.54 -2.39 -12.76
CA VAL A 95 14.62 -1.67 -11.48
C VAL A 95 15.45 -2.43 -10.45
N THR A 96 15.30 -3.77 -10.36
CA THR A 96 16.10 -4.58 -9.43
C THR A 96 17.58 -4.48 -9.73
N VAL A 97 17.96 -4.62 -10.99
CA VAL A 97 19.36 -4.50 -11.44
C VAL A 97 19.88 -3.09 -11.19
N ALA A 98 19.11 -2.05 -11.58
CA ALA A 98 19.50 -0.66 -11.36
C ALA A 98 19.72 -0.36 -9.87
N VAL A 99 18.83 -0.81 -8.98
CA VAL A 99 18.96 -0.59 -7.55
C VAL A 99 20.20 -1.32 -6.98
N LEU A 100 20.48 -2.54 -7.42
CA LEU A 100 21.65 -3.29 -6.95
C LEU A 100 22.99 -2.65 -7.35
N PHE A 101 23.05 -1.99 -8.51
CA PHE A 101 24.30 -1.39 -9.01
C PHE A 101 24.43 0.11 -8.71
N LEU A 102 23.33 0.83 -8.55
CA LEU A 102 23.33 2.29 -8.43
C LEU A 102 23.03 2.80 -7.02
N VAL A 103 22.51 1.96 -6.14
CA VAL A 103 22.13 2.39 -4.77
C VAL A 103 23.05 1.74 -3.76
N ASP A 104 23.75 2.58 -2.99
CA ASP A 104 24.48 2.13 -1.81
C ASP A 104 23.48 1.86 -0.69
N PHE A 105 23.44 0.64 -0.23
CA PHE A 105 22.57 0.25 0.87
C PHE A 105 23.19 0.57 2.22
N ASP A 106 22.40 1.18 3.10
CA ASP A 106 22.75 1.33 4.50
C ASP A 106 22.97 -0.03 5.17
N LYS A 107 23.88 -0.06 6.13
CA LYS A 107 24.09 -1.28 6.93
C LYS A 107 22.82 -1.61 7.70
N PRO A 108 22.33 -2.87 7.64
CA PRO A 108 21.10 -3.26 8.32
C PRO A 108 21.24 -3.06 9.84
N ASN A 109 20.36 -2.26 10.41
CA ASN A 109 20.31 -2.01 11.85
C ASN A 109 19.22 -2.84 12.52
N PHE A 110 19.56 -4.07 12.88
CA PHE A 110 18.64 -4.99 13.56
C PHE A 110 18.23 -4.54 14.97
N ALA A 111 18.94 -3.54 15.57
CA ALA A 111 18.55 -3.00 16.86
C ALA A 111 17.20 -2.25 16.79
N LEU A 112 16.85 -1.71 15.63
CA LEU A 112 15.55 -1.07 15.39
C LEU A 112 14.40 -2.07 15.51
N LEU A 113 14.57 -3.32 15.05
CA LEU A 113 13.55 -4.35 15.17
C LEU A 113 13.18 -4.67 16.62
N LYS A 114 14.14 -4.57 17.55
CA LYS A 114 13.89 -4.81 18.98
C LYS A 114 13.07 -3.70 19.65
N ARG A 115 13.01 -2.51 19.04
CA ARG A 115 12.26 -1.36 19.53
C ARG A 115 10.86 -1.25 18.91
N LEU A 116 10.55 -2.11 17.91
CA LEU A 116 9.24 -2.09 17.28
C LEU A 116 8.16 -2.51 18.27
N ASP A 117 7.11 -1.72 18.32
CA ASP A 117 5.90 -2.07 19.05
C ASP A 117 5.06 -3.06 18.23
N TYR A 118 5.36 -4.35 18.38
CA TYR A 118 4.67 -5.44 17.67
C TYR A 118 3.18 -5.47 17.98
N VAL A 119 2.77 -5.04 19.17
CA VAL A 119 1.34 -5.00 19.53
C VAL A 119 0.62 -3.93 18.71
N SER A 120 1.18 -2.72 18.60
CA SER A 120 0.63 -1.68 17.72
C SER A 120 0.62 -2.12 16.25
N LEU A 121 1.64 -2.87 15.81
CA LEU A 121 1.70 -3.38 14.44
C LEU A 121 0.57 -4.38 14.16
N VAL A 122 0.32 -5.34 15.06
CA VAL A 122 -0.77 -6.32 14.91
C VAL A 122 -2.13 -5.64 14.98
N LEU A 123 -2.32 -4.69 15.89
CA LEU A 123 -3.56 -3.92 16.00
C LEU A 123 -3.81 -3.08 14.73
N LEU A 124 -2.78 -2.43 14.20
CA LEU A 124 -2.89 -1.66 12.96
C LEU A 124 -3.22 -2.55 11.76
N ALA A 125 -2.52 -3.68 11.62
CA ALA A 125 -2.79 -4.65 10.55
C ALA A 125 -4.20 -5.23 10.65
N GLY A 126 -4.65 -5.58 11.85
CA GLY A 126 -6.02 -6.04 12.09
C GLY A 126 -7.06 -4.97 11.79
N PHE A 127 -6.83 -3.73 12.24
CA PHE A 127 -7.71 -2.60 11.98
C PHE A 127 -7.85 -2.30 10.49
N LEU A 128 -6.74 -2.06 9.80
CA LEU A 128 -6.77 -1.67 8.39
C LEU A 128 -7.20 -2.83 7.48
N GLY A 129 -6.72 -4.05 7.73
CA GLY A 129 -7.06 -5.20 6.89
C GLY A 129 -8.53 -5.60 7.02
N SER A 130 -9.08 -5.60 8.23
CA SER A 130 -10.52 -5.88 8.41
C SER A 130 -11.39 -4.73 7.90
N LEU A 131 -10.96 -3.46 8.08
CA LEU A 131 -11.67 -2.30 7.57
C LEU A 131 -11.77 -2.33 6.04
N GLU A 132 -10.64 -2.59 5.36
CA GLU A 132 -10.61 -2.71 3.90
C GLU A 132 -11.58 -3.78 3.41
N TYR A 133 -11.51 -4.98 3.98
CA TYR A 133 -12.41 -6.07 3.58
C TYR A 133 -13.88 -5.73 3.79
N VAL A 134 -14.24 -5.14 4.93
CA VAL A 134 -15.62 -4.72 5.23
C VAL A 134 -16.12 -3.68 4.24
N LEU A 135 -15.27 -2.71 3.87
CA LEU A 135 -15.67 -1.66 2.95
C LEU A 135 -15.76 -2.16 1.49
N GLU A 136 -14.89 -3.06 1.07
CA GLU A 136 -14.86 -3.58 -0.30
C GLU A 136 -15.95 -4.64 -0.54
N GLU A 137 -16.08 -5.61 0.36
CA GLU A 137 -17.00 -6.74 0.21
C GLU A 137 -18.37 -6.51 0.85
N GLY A 138 -18.52 -5.48 1.67
CA GLY A 138 -19.74 -5.20 2.42
C GLY A 138 -20.96 -5.02 1.54
N ALA A 139 -20.83 -4.26 0.45
CA ALA A 139 -21.95 -4.00 -0.45
C ALA A 139 -22.41 -5.24 -1.23
N ALA A 140 -21.46 -6.14 -1.56
CA ALA A 140 -21.77 -7.39 -2.27
C ALA A 140 -22.38 -8.47 -1.36
N ASN A 141 -22.19 -8.37 -0.05
CA ASN A 141 -22.60 -9.35 0.94
C ASN A 141 -23.67 -8.82 1.93
N ASP A 142 -24.49 -7.89 1.51
CA ASP A 142 -25.59 -7.32 2.34
C ASP A 142 -25.13 -6.75 3.69
N TRP A 143 -23.88 -6.25 3.75
CA TRP A 143 -23.28 -5.61 4.92
C TRP A 143 -23.34 -6.48 6.18
N PHE A 144 -23.87 -5.95 7.28
CA PHE A 144 -23.88 -6.62 8.59
C PHE A 144 -24.85 -7.81 8.70
N GLN A 145 -25.55 -8.19 7.62
CA GLN A 145 -26.35 -9.41 7.58
C GLN A 145 -25.45 -10.64 7.39
N ASP A 146 -24.34 -10.49 6.67
CA ASP A 146 -23.32 -11.52 6.58
C ASP A 146 -22.49 -11.62 7.87
N ARG A 147 -22.30 -12.86 8.37
CA ARG A 147 -21.55 -13.10 9.61
C ARG A 147 -20.07 -12.76 9.49
N THR A 148 -19.50 -12.93 8.31
CA THR A 148 -18.08 -12.63 8.08
C THR A 148 -17.86 -11.13 8.12
N ILE A 149 -18.69 -10.38 7.42
CA ILE A 149 -18.63 -8.91 7.42
C ILE A 149 -18.87 -8.36 8.83
N LEU A 150 -19.87 -8.86 9.54
CA LEU A 150 -20.14 -8.45 10.92
C LEU A 150 -18.96 -8.75 11.86
N SER A 151 -18.38 -9.96 11.78
CA SER A 151 -17.24 -10.33 12.62
C SER A 151 -16.01 -9.46 12.34
N LEU A 152 -15.72 -9.19 11.08
CA LEU A 152 -14.61 -8.32 10.67
C LEU A 152 -14.86 -6.85 11.06
N ALA A 153 -16.10 -6.38 11.00
CA ALA A 153 -16.46 -5.04 11.51
C ALA A 153 -16.21 -4.92 13.03
N ILE A 154 -16.53 -5.95 13.81
CA ILE A 154 -16.20 -5.99 15.23
C ILE A 154 -14.69 -5.97 15.45
N VAL A 155 -13.93 -6.77 14.68
CA VAL A 155 -12.46 -6.76 14.72
C VAL A 155 -11.92 -5.37 14.38
N THR A 156 -12.47 -4.70 13.36
CA THR A 156 -12.11 -3.34 12.98
C THR A 156 -12.24 -2.38 14.15
N VAL A 157 -13.39 -2.41 14.83
CA VAL A 157 -13.64 -1.51 15.98
C VAL A 157 -12.68 -1.81 17.14
N ILE A 158 -12.53 -3.08 17.51
CA ILE A 158 -11.69 -3.48 18.66
C ILE A 158 -10.21 -3.17 18.37
N ALA A 159 -9.73 -3.55 17.19
CA ALA A 159 -8.34 -3.32 16.80
C ALA A 159 -8.05 -1.82 16.60
N GLY A 160 -8.99 -1.07 16.04
CA GLY A 160 -8.89 0.37 15.87
C GLY A 160 -8.83 1.10 17.20
N VAL A 161 -9.77 0.84 18.10
CA VAL A 161 -9.76 1.44 19.45
C VAL A 161 -8.47 1.06 20.20
N GLY A 162 -8.08 -0.21 20.15
CA GLY A 162 -6.83 -0.68 20.76
C GLY A 162 -5.59 0.00 20.18
N PHE A 163 -5.52 0.16 18.87
CA PHE A 163 -4.42 0.84 18.19
C PHE A 163 -4.33 2.33 18.59
N PHE A 164 -5.43 3.07 18.51
CA PHE A 164 -5.44 4.50 18.85
C PHE A 164 -5.13 4.72 20.32
N TRP A 165 -5.71 3.93 21.23
CA TRP A 165 -5.38 4.02 22.64
C TRP A 165 -3.88 3.78 22.89
N ARG A 166 -3.34 2.69 22.30
CA ARG A 166 -1.94 2.34 22.49
C ARG A 166 -1.01 3.42 21.92
N THR A 167 -1.31 3.94 20.74
CA THR A 167 -0.55 5.02 20.11
C THR A 167 -0.49 6.29 20.96
N LEU A 168 -1.54 6.59 21.71
CA LEU A 168 -1.59 7.74 22.61
C LEU A 168 -0.87 7.51 23.94
N THR A 169 -0.69 6.25 24.36
CA THR A 169 -0.15 5.90 25.68
C THR A 169 1.32 5.48 25.65
N VAL A 170 1.81 4.92 24.54
CA VAL A 170 3.20 4.45 24.41
C VAL A 170 4.15 5.63 24.17
N LYS A 171 5.36 5.54 24.73
CA LYS A 171 6.38 6.60 24.60
C LYS A 171 6.96 6.72 23.20
N GLU A 172 7.17 5.60 22.51
CA GLU A 172 7.65 5.53 21.13
C GLU A 172 6.59 4.85 20.27
N PRO A 173 5.53 5.56 19.82
CA PRO A 173 4.47 4.98 19.05
C PRO A 173 4.92 4.62 17.62
N LEU A 174 4.32 3.58 17.05
CA LEU A 174 4.57 3.18 15.65
C LEU A 174 4.18 4.29 14.66
N VAL A 175 3.09 5.00 14.96
CA VAL A 175 2.58 6.15 14.19
C VAL A 175 2.46 7.34 15.13
N ASP A 176 3.10 8.45 14.82
CA ASP A 176 2.99 9.66 15.64
C ASP A 176 1.76 10.50 15.23
N ILE A 177 0.65 10.25 15.90
CA ILE A 177 -0.62 11.00 15.67
C ILE A 177 -0.47 12.47 16.11
N ARG A 178 0.51 12.82 16.95
CA ARG A 178 0.74 14.20 17.40
C ARG A 178 1.14 15.11 16.24
N ALA A 179 1.63 14.54 15.13
CA ALA A 179 1.90 15.29 13.91
C ALA A 179 0.67 16.06 13.39
N PHE A 180 -0.55 15.57 13.65
CA PHE A 180 -1.79 16.29 13.30
C PHE A 180 -2.04 17.57 14.11
N GLN A 181 -1.26 17.84 15.15
CA GLN A 181 -1.30 19.13 15.85
C GLN A 181 -0.69 20.26 15.02
N ASP A 182 0.20 19.94 14.09
CA ASP A 182 0.68 20.90 13.10
C ASP A 182 -0.39 21.12 12.03
N ARG A 183 -0.79 22.41 11.86
CA ARG A 183 -1.86 22.81 10.93
C ARG A 183 -1.53 22.47 9.48
N ASN A 184 -0.25 22.62 9.08
CA ASN A 184 0.16 22.34 7.72
C ASN A 184 0.07 20.84 7.43
N PHE A 185 0.51 20.00 8.39
CA PHE A 185 0.40 18.56 8.29
C PHE A 185 -1.06 18.10 8.25
N ALA A 186 -1.90 18.59 9.15
CA ALA A 186 -3.33 18.24 9.19
C ALA A 186 -4.05 18.65 7.91
N THR A 187 -3.80 19.88 7.42
CA THR A 187 -4.39 20.38 6.17
C THR A 187 -3.90 19.59 4.95
N GLY A 188 -2.59 19.29 4.88
CA GLY A 188 -2.02 18.46 3.83
C GLY A 188 -2.59 17.04 3.81
N SER A 189 -2.79 16.45 4.98
CA SER A 189 -3.44 15.14 5.13
C SER A 189 -4.88 15.14 4.67
N LEU A 190 -5.63 16.21 5.01
CA LEU A 190 -7.01 16.39 4.54
C LEU A 190 -7.08 16.52 3.01
N PHE A 191 -6.22 17.33 2.41
CA PHE A 191 -6.13 17.43 0.94
C PHE A 191 -5.77 16.10 0.29
N SER A 192 -4.84 15.34 0.86
CA SER A 192 -4.47 14.00 0.37
C SER A 192 -5.65 13.04 0.45
N PHE A 193 -6.43 13.09 1.53
CA PHE A 193 -7.64 12.28 1.70
C PHE A 193 -8.70 12.60 0.63
N VAL A 194 -9.00 13.89 0.44
CA VAL A 194 -9.97 14.36 -0.58
C VAL A 194 -9.50 13.99 -1.99
N LEU A 195 -8.19 14.16 -2.27
CA LEU A 195 -7.61 13.76 -3.55
C LEU A 195 -7.72 12.25 -3.77
N GLY A 196 -7.49 11.43 -2.74
CA GLY A 196 -7.65 9.99 -2.78
C GLY A 196 -9.09 9.58 -3.14
N ILE A 197 -10.09 10.15 -2.46
CA ILE A 197 -11.50 9.92 -2.78
C ILE A 197 -11.81 10.28 -4.24
N GLY A 198 -11.32 11.44 -4.70
CA GLY A 198 -11.54 11.90 -6.08
C GLY A 198 -10.91 10.95 -7.11
N LEU A 199 -9.65 10.58 -6.92
CA LEU A 199 -8.93 9.70 -7.84
C LEU A 199 -9.57 8.30 -7.93
N TYR A 200 -9.76 7.65 -6.78
CA TYR A 200 -10.29 6.29 -6.76
C TYR A 200 -11.79 6.26 -7.07
N GLY A 201 -12.56 7.24 -6.61
CA GLY A 201 -13.97 7.35 -6.96
C GLY A 201 -14.19 7.49 -8.47
N LEU A 202 -13.37 8.30 -9.17
CA LEU A 202 -13.44 8.41 -10.63
C LEU A 202 -13.06 7.11 -11.34
N VAL A 203 -12.06 6.38 -10.85
CA VAL A 203 -11.66 5.08 -11.42
C VAL A 203 -12.79 4.04 -11.35
N TYR A 204 -13.59 4.06 -10.27
CA TYR A 204 -14.73 3.16 -10.13
C TYR A 204 -15.97 3.62 -10.90
N LEU A 205 -16.25 4.93 -10.95
CA LEU A 205 -17.49 5.45 -11.56
C LEU A 205 -17.40 5.63 -13.09
N PHE A 206 -16.21 5.83 -13.64
CA PHE A 206 -16.05 6.12 -15.07
C PHE A 206 -16.33 4.93 -16.00
N PRO A 207 -16.10 3.65 -15.62
CA PRO A 207 -16.42 2.50 -16.46
C PRO A 207 -17.90 2.08 -16.44
N LEU A 208 -18.73 2.68 -15.59
CA LEU A 208 -20.17 2.41 -15.50
C LEU A 208 -20.95 3.27 -16.47
#